data_1a8a58082fd0460adbe46972c49f5d26
#
_entry.id   1a8a58082fd0460adbe46972c49f5d26
#
_cell.length_a   1.000
_cell.length_b   1.000
_cell.length_c   1.000
_cell.angle_alpha   90.00
_cell.angle_beta   90.00
_cell.angle_gamma   90.00
#
_symmetry.space_group_name_H-M   'P 1'
#
loop_
_entity.id
_entity.type
_entity.pdbx_description
1 polymer ?
#
loop_
_entity_poly.entity_id
_entity_poly.type
_entity_poly.pdbx_seq_one_letter_code
_entity_poly.pdbx_strand_id
1 'polypeptide(L)'
;MNDGTPTPPDSPEPSAGGYRRRALLHYKQLLPAEATLTCIVCGFGIEAVLEIAHLNQDRKDGKLENLAVMCPTCHKMYDIGLIPEDAVAALQKRSLQPDWGPRMKNAGPKAAATRKVAAAKKRKTEAGKKAWATRLNKSESVDA
;
A
#
# COMPACT_ATOMS: atom_id res chain seq x y z
N MET A 1 57.79 3.02 -17.22
CA MET A 1 57.70 3.80 -15.97
C MET A 1 56.28 3.67 -15.46
N ASN A 2 56.09 2.75 -14.53
CA ASN A 2 54.78 2.54 -13.89
C ASN A 2 54.76 3.45 -12.67
N ASP A 3 54.06 4.54 -12.73
CA ASP A 3 53.71 5.34 -11.56
C ASP A 3 52.50 4.69 -10.87
N GLY A 4 52.88 3.85 -9.91
CA GLY A 4 51.91 3.24 -8.96
C GLY A 4 51.29 4.31 -8.08
N THR A 5 50.24 4.94 -8.55
CA THR A 5 49.34 5.66 -7.67
C THR A 5 48.60 4.63 -6.79
N PRO A 6 48.76 4.68 -5.48
CA PRO A 6 47.99 3.79 -4.59
C PRO A 6 46.53 4.12 -4.72
N THR A 7 45.75 3.16 -5.17
CA THR A 7 44.29 3.19 -5.08
C THR A 7 43.90 3.42 -3.61
N PRO A 8 43.10 4.43 -3.27
CA PRO A 8 42.67 4.63 -1.90
C PRO A 8 41.93 3.38 -1.40
N PRO A 9 42.11 3.00 -0.11
CA PRO A 9 41.47 1.82 0.44
C PRO A 9 39.97 1.94 0.26
N ASP A 10 39.43 0.85 -0.24
CA ASP A 10 38.05 0.54 -0.43
C ASP A 10 37.18 1.18 0.65
N SER A 11 36.38 2.17 0.28
CA SER A 11 35.37 2.72 1.16
C SER A 11 34.44 1.58 1.49
N PRO A 12 34.14 1.27 2.76
CA PRO A 12 33.30 0.15 3.13
C PRO A 12 31.99 0.26 2.35
N GLU A 13 31.69 -0.77 1.55
CA GLU A 13 30.44 -0.89 0.82
C GLU A 13 29.30 -0.55 1.81
N PRO A 14 28.46 0.45 1.50
CA PRO A 14 27.40 0.83 2.43
C PRO A 14 26.50 -0.38 2.62
N SER A 15 26.38 -0.83 3.88
CA SER A 15 25.46 -1.92 4.23
C SER A 15 24.10 -1.70 3.55
N ALA A 16 23.42 -2.78 3.14
CA ALA A 16 22.11 -2.69 2.47
C ALA A 16 21.11 -1.77 3.21
N GLY A 17 21.20 -1.72 4.55
CA GLY A 17 20.43 -0.79 5.38
C GLY A 17 20.79 0.69 5.17
N GLY A 18 22.07 0.99 4.93
CA GLY A 18 22.53 2.37 4.66
C GLY A 18 22.02 2.90 3.31
N TYR A 19 21.95 2.06 2.29
CA TYR A 19 21.40 2.42 0.98
C TYR A 19 19.89 2.71 1.06
N ARG A 20 19.12 1.82 1.67
CA ARG A 20 17.66 1.98 1.85
C ARG A 20 17.32 3.28 2.56
N ARG A 21 18.01 3.57 3.66
CA ARG A 21 17.81 4.79 4.43
C ARG A 21 18.10 6.05 3.61
N ARG A 22 19.18 6.06 2.83
CA ARG A 22 19.53 7.20 1.96
C ARG A 22 18.51 7.42 0.85
N ALA A 23 18.04 6.36 0.21
CA ALA A 23 17.00 6.43 -0.82
C ALA A 23 15.70 7.01 -0.24
N LEU A 24 15.29 6.58 0.95
CA LEU A 24 14.10 7.09 1.62
C LEU A 24 14.24 8.56 2.03
N LEU A 25 15.40 8.96 2.53
CA LEU A 25 15.70 10.36 2.87
C LEU A 25 15.68 11.25 1.63
N HIS A 26 16.28 10.79 0.51
CA HIS A 26 16.23 11.50 -0.76
C HIS A 26 14.78 11.70 -1.23
N TYR A 27 13.97 10.63 -1.20
CA TYR A 27 12.56 10.70 -1.57
C TYR A 27 11.78 11.70 -0.70
N LYS A 28 12.04 11.73 0.61
CA LYS A 28 11.43 12.70 1.52
C LYS A 28 11.74 14.15 1.16
N GLN A 29 12.95 14.42 0.70
CA GLN A 29 13.36 15.79 0.30
C GLN A 29 12.58 16.27 -0.94
N LEU A 30 12.07 15.36 -1.77
CA LEU A 30 11.29 15.66 -2.96
C LEU A 30 9.80 15.90 -2.64
N LEU A 31 9.36 15.60 -1.41
CA LEU A 31 7.97 15.72 -0.98
C LEU A 31 7.76 16.95 -0.09
N PRO A 32 6.53 17.46 0.03
CA PRO A 32 6.16 18.45 1.04
C PRO A 32 6.51 17.95 2.46
N ALA A 33 6.89 18.87 3.36
CA ALA A 33 7.35 18.55 4.72
C ALA A 33 6.33 17.74 5.56
N GLU A 34 5.04 17.90 5.28
CA GLU A 34 3.96 17.21 6.00
C GLU A 34 3.59 15.85 5.38
N ALA A 35 4.28 15.42 4.31
CA ALA A 35 3.96 14.18 3.63
C ALA A 35 4.25 12.97 4.53
N THR A 36 3.22 12.17 4.79
CA THR A 36 3.36 10.89 5.50
C THR A 36 3.72 9.80 4.51
N LEU A 37 4.79 9.07 4.78
CA LEU A 37 5.21 7.94 3.95
C LEU A 37 4.40 6.70 4.30
N THR A 38 3.75 6.14 3.29
CA THR A 38 3.04 4.86 3.39
C THR A 38 3.28 4.05 2.13
N CYS A 39 3.22 2.73 2.23
CA CYS A 39 3.25 1.86 1.07
C CYS A 39 2.11 2.23 0.12
N ILE A 40 2.42 2.57 -1.12
CA ILE A 40 1.42 2.99 -2.11
C ILE A 40 0.45 1.87 -2.51
N VAL A 41 0.82 0.62 -2.28
CA VAL A 41 0.01 -0.56 -2.62
C VAL A 41 -0.95 -0.93 -1.49
N CYS A 42 -0.46 -1.11 -0.26
CA CYS A 42 -1.26 -1.61 0.86
C CYS A 42 -1.52 -0.60 1.98
N GLY A 43 -0.90 0.59 1.94
CA GLY A 43 -1.07 1.63 2.96
C GLY A 43 -0.27 1.40 4.25
N PHE A 44 0.63 0.40 4.28
CA PHE A 44 1.49 0.16 5.44
C PHE A 44 2.38 1.37 5.73
N GLY A 45 2.42 1.86 6.98
CA GLY A 45 2.99 3.16 7.33
C GLY A 45 4.13 3.14 8.36
N ILE A 46 4.77 2.00 8.63
CA ILE A 46 5.96 1.99 9.49
C ILE A 46 7.18 2.37 8.66
N GLU A 47 7.56 3.63 8.74
CA GLU A 47 8.60 4.23 7.91
C GLU A 47 9.95 3.48 7.99
N ALA A 48 10.33 2.99 9.17
CA ALA A 48 11.59 2.30 9.39
C ALA A 48 11.81 1.07 8.48
N VAL A 49 10.73 0.48 7.96
CA VAL A 49 10.78 -0.70 7.08
C VAL A 49 10.34 -0.42 5.65
N LEU A 50 9.97 0.82 5.33
CA LEU A 50 9.62 1.20 3.96
C LEU A 50 10.87 1.22 3.06
N GLU A 51 10.67 0.89 1.81
CA GLU A 51 11.70 0.84 0.76
C GLU A 51 11.27 1.70 -0.43
N ILE A 52 12.25 2.12 -1.22
CA ILE A 52 12.00 2.83 -2.48
C ILE A 52 12.20 1.85 -3.64
N ALA A 53 11.15 1.64 -4.41
CA ALA A 53 11.19 0.92 -5.66
C ALA A 53 11.41 1.91 -6.83
N HIS A 54 12.25 1.52 -7.80
CA HIS A 54 12.44 2.26 -9.05
C HIS A 54 11.55 1.60 -10.12
N LEU A 55 10.57 2.33 -10.64
CA LEU A 55 9.56 1.78 -11.54
C LEU A 55 10.15 1.34 -12.89
N ASN A 56 11.13 2.07 -13.40
CA ASN A 56 11.85 1.72 -14.64
C ASN A 56 13.07 0.81 -14.41
N GLN A 57 13.25 0.28 -13.18
CA GLN A 57 14.38 -0.56 -12.76
C GLN A 57 15.77 0.13 -12.88
N ASP A 58 15.83 1.40 -13.24
CA ASP A 58 17.08 2.18 -13.24
C ASP A 58 17.28 2.88 -11.89
N ARG A 59 18.22 2.38 -11.10
CA ARG A 59 18.57 2.93 -9.78
C ARG A 59 19.23 4.31 -9.83
N LYS A 60 19.63 4.78 -11.00
CA LYS A 60 20.22 6.11 -11.20
C LYS A 60 19.17 7.19 -11.47
N ASP A 61 17.97 6.78 -11.89
CA ASP A 61 16.86 7.69 -12.14
C ASP A 61 16.11 8.02 -10.84
N GLY A 62 16.56 9.06 -10.16
CA GLY A 62 16.00 9.55 -8.91
C GLY A 62 14.81 10.50 -9.06
N LYS A 63 14.14 10.55 -10.21
CA LYS A 63 12.96 11.38 -10.41
C LYS A 63 11.78 10.88 -9.58
N LEU A 64 11.01 11.82 -9.04
CA LEU A 64 9.87 11.50 -8.16
C LEU A 64 8.84 10.57 -8.82
N GLU A 65 8.61 10.75 -10.12
CA GLU A 65 7.67 9.94 -10.90
C GLU A 65 8.12 8.47 -11.06
N ASN A 66 9.44 8.24 -10.98
CA ASN A 66 10.04 6.93 -11.06
C ASN A 66 10.19 6.22 -9.72
N LEU A 67 10.00 6.95 -8.62
CA LEU A 67 10.21 6.44 -7.26
C LEU A 67 8.88 6.11 -6.58
N ALA A 68 8.74 4.91 -6.06
CA ALA A 68 7.56 4.45 -5.35
C ALA A 68 7.91 3.93 -3.95
N VAL A 69 7.17 4.40 -2.94
CA VAL A 69 7.33 3.89 -1.56
C VAL A 69 6.56 2.59 -1.40
N MET A 70 7.23 1.54 -1.00
CA MET A 70 6.62 0.23 -0.78
C MET A 70 7.10 -0.39 0.54
N CYS A 71 6.26 -1.23 1.15
CA CYS A 71 6.72 -2.13 2.19
C CYS A 71 7.50 -3.30 1.56
N PRO A 72 8.37 -4.02 2.30
CA PRO A 72 9.18 -5.10 1.75
C PRO A 72 8.36 -6.18 1.04
N THR A 73 7.19 -6.51 1.55
CA THR A 73 6.31 -7.51 0.93
C THR A 73 5.79 -7.05 -0.43
N CYS A 74 5.24 -5.83 -0.52
CA CYS A 74 4.74 -5.30 -1.79
C CYS A 74 5.88 -5.06 -2.80
N HIS A 75 7.05 -4.62 -2.33
CA HIS A 75 8.24 -4.47 -3.16
C HIS A 75 8.66 -5.82 -3.76
N LYS A 76 8.73 -6.87 -2.94
CA LYS A 76 9.03 -8.22 -3.43
C LYS A 76 7.99 -8.73 -4.42
N MET A 77 6.70 -8.49 -4.17
CA MET A 77 5.63 -8.87 -5.09
C MET A 77 5.74 -8.13 -6.43
N TYR A 78 6.16 -6.87 -6.41
CA TYR A 78 6.45 -6.09 -7.61
C TYR A 78 7.64 -6.66 -8.38
N ASP A 79 8.77 -6.94 -7.70
CA ASP A 79 9.98 -7.49 -8.31
C ASP A 79 9.76 -8.83 -9.03
N ILE A 80 8.87 -9.69 -8.50
CA ILE A 80 8.54 -10.99 -9.10
C ILE A 80 7.34 -10.94 -10.05
N GLY A 81 6.84 -9.75 -10.38
CA GLY A 81 5.78 -9.53 -11.37
C GLY A 81 4.37 -9.87 -10.90
N LEU A 82 4.13 -10.09 -9.59
CA LEU A 82 2.78 -10.30 -9.05
C LEU A 82 1.95 -9.01 -9.02
N ILE A 83 2.62 -7.86 -8.95
CA ILE A 83 1.97 -6.55 -9.07
C ILE A 83 2.42 -5.96 -10.41
N PRO A 84 1.50 -5.71 -11.35
CA PRO A 84 1.83 -5.15 -12.66
C PRO A 84 2.44 -3.74 -12.54
N GLU A 85 3.40 -3.42 -13.41
CA GLU A 85 4.09 -2.12 -13.41
C GLU A 85 3.14 -0.95 -13.66
N ASP A 86 2.20 -1.10 -14.58
CA ASP A 86 1.18 -0.10 -14.89
C ASP A 86 0.27 0.21 -13.69
N ALA A 87 -0.07 -0.81 -12.89
CA ALA A 87 -0.83 -0.63 -11.67
C ALA A 87 -0.04 0.18 -10.63
N VAL A 88 1.26 -0.10 -10.46
CA VAL A 88 2.13 0.65 -9.54
C VAL A 88 2.33 2.08 -10.02
N ALA A 89 2.57 2.29 -11.30
CA ALA A 89 2.72 3.62 -11.90
C ALA A 89 1.44 4.48 -11.71
N ALA A 90 0.26 3.87 -11.88
CA ALA A 90 -1.01 4.54 -11.63
C ALA A 90 -1.19 4.93 -10.15
N LEU A 91 -0.80 4.04 -9.22
CA LEU A 91 -0.83 4.31 -7.78
C LEU A 91 0.17 5.42 -7.40
N GLN A 92 1.39 5.40 -7.97
CA GLN A 92 2.40 6.44 -7.76
C GLN A 92 1.88 7.81 -8.21
N LYS A 93 1.33 7.89 -9.41
CA LYS A 93 0.72 9.13 -9.92
C LYS A 93 -0.38 9.67 -8.99
N ARG A 94 -1.19 8.78 -8.42
CA ARG A 94 -2.25 9.15 -7.46
C ARG A 94 -1.68 9.56 -6.11
N SER A 95 -0.62 8.91 -5.63
CA SER A 95 0.01 9.24 -4.33
C SER A 95 0.63 10.63 -4.31
N LEU A 96 1.05 11.14 -5.46
CA LEU A 96 1.59 12.50 -5.63
C LEU A 96 0.51 13.59 -5.65
N GLN A 97 -0.79 13.24 -5.69
CA GLN A 97 -1.87 14.21 -5.63
C GLN A 97 -2.04 14.75 -4.20
N PRO A 98 -2.27 16.06 -4.02
CA PRO A 98 -2.32 16.69 -2.70
C PRO A 98 -3.37 16.12 -1.74
N ASP A 99 -4.44 15.54 -2.28
CA ASP A 99 -5.55 14.98 -1.49
C ASP A 99 -5.42 13.48 -1.18
N TRP A 100 -4.36 12.82 -1.66
CA TRP A 100 -4.18 11.37 -1.50
C TRP A 100 -4.08 10.93 -0.04
N GLY A 101 -3.23 11.58 0.75
CA GLY A 101 -3.03 11.24 2.16
C GLY A 101 -4.32 11.32 3.00
N PRO A 102 -5.08 12.43 2.97
CA PRO A 102 -6.37 12.54 3.63
C PRO A 102 -7.40 11.51 3.16
N ARG A 103 -7.45 11.21 1.86
CA ARG A 103 -8.37 10.20 1.29
C ARG A 103 -8.06 8.81 1.82
N MET A 104 -6.78 8.43 1.91
CA MET A 104 -6.37 7.13 2.46
C MET A 104 -6.69 7.01 3.95
N LYS A 105 -6.44 8.03 4.76
CA LYS A 105 -6.82 8.04 6.18
C LYS A 105 -8.32 7.85 6.41
N ASN A 106 -9.15 8.37 5.52
CA ASN A 106 -10.61 8.31 5.62
C ASN A 106 -11.22 7.07 4.95
N ALA A 107 -10.46 6.30 4.17
CA ALA A 107 -10.97 5.11 3.48
C ALA A 107 -11.35 3.99 4.45
N GLY A 108 -10.54 3.76 5.49
CA GLY A 108 -10.80 2.73 6.50
C GLY A 108 -12.12 2.92 7.26
N PRO A 109 -12.39 4.09 7.86
CA PRO A 109 -13.65 4.38 8.54
C PRO A 109 -14.87 4.25 7.63
N LYS A 110 -14.80 4.74 6.38
CA LYS A 110 -15.87 4.61 5.39
C LYS A 110 -16.15 3.14 5.04
N ALA A 111 -15.11 2.35 4.78
CA ALA A 111 -15.25 0.92 4.50
C ALA A 111 -15.86 0.16 5.68
N ALA A 112 -15.46 0.47 6.91
CA ALA A 112 -16.02 -0.12 8.12
C ALA A 112 -17.51 0.22 8.30
N ALA A 113 -17.90 1.47 8.04
CA ALA A 113 -19.30 1.89 8.09
C ALA A 113 -20.16 1.15 7.05
N THR A 114 -19.67 1.03 5.81
CA THR A 114 -20.35 0.29 4.75
C THR A 114 -20.53 -1.18 5.10
N ARG A 115 -19.51 -1.83 5.69
CA ARG A 115 -19.60 -3.22 6.15
C ARG A 115 -20.63 -3.40 7.25
N LYS A 116 -20.70 -2.46 8.21
CA LYS A 116 -21.72 -2.49 9.29
C LYS A 116 -23.13 -2.40 8.72
N VAL A 117 -23.37 -1.49 7.78
CA VAL A 117 -24.69 -1.35 7.12
C VAL A 117 -25.07 -2.60 6.33
N ALA A 118 -24.14 -3.16 5.56
CA ALA A 118 -24.36 -4.40 4.82
C ALA A 118 -24.68 -5.58 5.75
N ALA A 119 -23.95 -5.73 6.86
CA ALA A 119 -24.19 -6.76 7.85
C ALA A 119 -25.57 -6.61 8.54
N ALA A 120 -25.97 -5.39 8.88
CA ALA A 120 -27.28 -5.10 9.46
C ALA A 120 -28.42 -5.43 8.47
N LYS A 121 -28.26 -5.10 7.18
CA LYS A 121 -29.22 -5.45 6.13
C LYS A 121 -29.35 -6.97 6.00
N LYS A 122 -28.23 -7.71 5.99
CA LYS A 122 -28.24 -9.18 5.92
C LYS A 122 -28.98 -9.79 7.11
N ARG A 123 -28.74 -9.31 8.33
CA ARG A 123 -29.44 -9.79 9.56
C ARG A 123 -30.95 -9.56 9.48
N LYS A 124 -31.39 -8.41 8.98
CA LYS A 124 -32.83 -8.12 8.82
C LYS A 124 -33.50 -9.06 7.80
N THR A 125 -32.82 -9.33 6.66
CA THR A 125 -33.36 -10.25 5.64
C THR A 125 -33.44 -11.69 6.16
N GLU A 126 -32.46 -12.17 6.90
CA GLU A 126 -32.51 -13.52 7.51
C GLU A 126 -33.59 -13.63 8.60
N ALA A 127 -33.74 -12.60 9.42
CA ALA A 127 -34.84 -12.57 10.40
C ALA A 127 -36.23 -12.58 9.72
N GLY A 128 -36.39 -11.84 8.62
CA GLY A 128 -37.61 -11.84 7.82
C GLY A 128 -37.93 -13.22 7.24
N LYS A 129 -36.91 -13.91 6.68
CA LYS A 129 -37.05 -15.27 6.15
C LYS A 129 -37.50 -16.27 7.24
N LYS A 130 -36.87 -16.19 8.42
CA LYS A 130 -37.25 -17.04 9.56
C LYS A 130 -38.68 -16.79 10.01
N ALA A 131 -39.09 -15.54 10.14
CA ALA A 131 -40.44 -15.17 10.54
C ALA A 131 -41.52 -15.65 9.52
N TRP A 132 -41.19 -15.57 8.23
CA TRP A 132 -42.04 -16.08 7.16
C TRP A 132 -42.19 -17.62 7.24
N ALA A 133 -41.09 -18.35 7.39
CA ALA A 133 -41.10 -19.82 7.52
C ALA A 133 -41.93 -20.27 8.72
N THR A 134 -41.81 -19.57 9.88
CA THR A 134 -42.60 -19.88 11.08
C THR A 134 -44.10 -19.66 10.85
N ARG A 135 -44.48 -18.64 10.07
CA ARG A 135 -45.88 -18.38 9.74
C ARG A 135 -46.49 -19.48 8.85
N LEU A 136 -45.72 -19.92 7.84
CA LEU A 136 -46.17 -21.02 6.95
C LEU A 136 -46.43 -22.31 7.74
N ASN A 137 -45.47 -22.73 8.59
CA ASN A 137 -45.60 -23.93 9.39
C ASN A 137 -46.81 -23.85 10.37
N LYS A 138 -47.14 -22.64 10.84
CA LYS A 138 -48.28 -22.45 11.72
C LYS A 138 -49.63 -22.55 10.98
N SER A 139 -49.70 -22.12 9.72
CA SER A 139 -50.92 -22.22 8.90
C SER A 139 -51.23 -23.67 8.52
N GLU A 140 -50.21 -24.49 8.29
CA GLU A 140 -50.42 -25.95 7.99
C GLU A 140 -50.86 -26.78 9.19
N SER A 141 -50.62 -26.29 10.41
CA SER A 141 -51.02 -27.01 11.65
C SER A 141 -52.46 -26.69 12.15
N VAL A 142 -53.18 -25.80 11.47
CA VAL A 142 -54.56 -25.39 11.88
C VAL A 142 -55.61 -26.09 11.04
N ASP A 143 -55.26 -26.72 9.90
CA ASP A 143 -56.18 -27.43 9.02
C ASP A 143 -56.09 -28.96 9.17
N ALA A 144 -55.57 -29.47 10.29
CA ALA A 144 -55.50 -30.91 10.59
C ALA A 144 -56.43 -31.29 11.76
#